data_7d7a95375259dd464aae7969f4923dcb
#
_entry.id   7d7a95375259dd464aae7969f4923dcb
#
_cell.length_a   1.000
_cell.length_b   1.000
_cell.length_c   1.000
_cell.angle_alpha   90.00
_cell.angle_beta   90.00
_cell.angle_gamma   90.00
#
_symmetry.space_group_name_H-M   'P 1'
#
loop_
_entity.id
_entity.type
_entity.pdbx_description
1 polymer ?
#
loop_
_entity_poly.entity_id
_entity_poly.type
_entity_poly.pdbx_seq_one_letter_code
_entity_poly.pdbx_strand_id
1 'polypeptide(L)'
;LDTYKTFDEVLESVDQQFEYWTNQMCSSLNIIEEAHREIKPLPYVSAFFEDCMESGKDLTEGGAKYNGTGPQASGMATCADELSTIKQLVFDEKKVTGAELLQAVRDNWEGHEKLYALVNSSKVHHYGNDDDYADELFKYMFECYCRHISGRENTRGGHFSPGVSSVNANVAMGLNTNASVDGRKKGEAISDNMGPVH
;
A
#
# COMPACT_ATOMS: atom_id res chain seq x y z
N LEU A 1 -11.66 -5.23 -15.72
CA LEU A 1 -10.69 -4.53 -16.58
C LEU A 1 -11.31 -4.19 -17.96
N ASP A 2 -12.14 -5.05 -18.51
CA ASP A 2 -12.71 -4.83 -19.89
C ASP A 2 -13.66 -3.62 -20.00
N THR A 3 -14.05 -3.02 -18.92
CA THR A 3 -14.85 -1.78 -18.91
C THR A 3 -14.00 -0.53 -19.14
N TYR A 4 -12.70 -0.60 -18.90
CA TYR A 4 -11.77 0.50 -19.11
C TYR A 4 -11.29 0.54 -20.55
N LYS A 5 -11.25 1.72 -21.13
CA LYS A 5 -10.79 1.94 -22.51
C LYS A 5 -9.30 2.27 -22.58
N THR A 6 -8.78 2.87 -21.52
CA THR A 6 -7.38 3.29 -21.41
C THR A 6 -6.81 2.84 -20.07
N PHE A 7 -5.49 2.75 -19.99
CA PHE A 7 -4.82 2.47 -18.73
C PHE A 7 -4.94 3.64 -17.73
N ASP A 8 -5.05 4.87 -18.22
CA ASP A 8 -5.24 6.04 -17.37
C ASP A 8 -6.56 5.96 -16.57
N GLU A 9 -7.63 5.40 -17.16
CA GLU A 9 -8.88 5.14 -16.44
C GLU A 9 -8.69 4.13 -15.30
N VAL A 10 -7.79 3.15 -15.46
CA VAL A 10 -7.41 2.22 -14.38
C VAL A 10 -6.68 2.95 -13.28
N LEU A 11 -5.70 3.79 -13.62
CA LEU A 11 -4.96 4.59 -12.65
C LEU A 11 -5.86 5.55 -11.87
N GLU A 12 -6.81 6.19 -12.53
CA GLU A 12 -7.81 7.04 -11.88
C GLU A 12 -8.67 6.26 -10.88
N SER A 13 -9.08 5.05 -11.24
CA SER A 13 -9.83 4.17 -10.33
C SER A 13 -8.98 3.73 -9.13
N VAL A 14 -7.70 3.47 -9.32
CA VAL A 14 -6.75 3.17 -8.25
C VAL A 14 -6.62 4.36 -7.30
N ASP A 15 -6.47 5.57 -7.82
CA ASP A 15 -6.39 6.79 -7.01
C ASP A 15 -7.65 7.01 -6.17
N GLN A 16 -8.84 6.78 -6.73
CA GLN A 16 -10.11 6.84 -6.00
C GLN A 16 -10.18 5.81 -4.87
N GLN A 17 -9.63 4.60 -5.08
CA GLN A 17 -9.54 3.60 -4.01
C GLN A 17 -8.55 4.02 -2.91
N PHE A 18 -7.40 4.60 -3.26
CA PHE A 18 -6.48 5.17 -2.29
C PHE A 18 -7.17 6.28 -1.47
N GLU A 19 -7.89 7.20 -2.10
CA GLU A 19 -8.64 8.25 -1.41
C GLU A 19 -9.63 7.66 -0.39
N TYR A 20 -10.43 6.70 -0.82
CA TYR A 20 -11.44 6.08 0.05
C TYR A 20 -10.80 5.38 1.25
N TRP A 21 -9.84 4.49 1.00
CA TRP A 21 -9.25 3.68 2.06
C TRP A 21 -8.34 4.47 2.99
N THR A 22 -7.61 5.47 2.51
CA THR A 22 -6.82 6.36 3.36
C THR A 22 -7.69 7.24 4.23
N ASN A 23 -8.85 7.67 3.76
CA ASN A 23 -9.86 8.35 4.58
C ASN A 23 -10.33 7.48 5.74
N GLN A 24 -10.67 6.21 5.48
CA GLN A 24 -11.08 5.27 6.51
C GLN A 24 -9.94 5.00 7.51
N MET A 25 -8.73 4.81 7.01
CA MET A 25 -7.54 4.57 7.83
C MET A 25 -7.25 5.75 8.77
N CYS A 26 -7.19 6.98 8.26
CA CYS A 26 -6.92 8.15 9.09
C CYS A 26 -8.00 8.35 10.17
N SER A 27 -9.28 8.14 9.81
CA SER A 27 -10.38 8.21 10.77
C SER A 27 -10.26 7.15 11.86
N SER A 28 -9.91 5.92 11.49
CA SER A 28 -9.71 4.82 12.44
C SER A 28 -8.51 5.06 13.35
N LEU A 29 -7.40 5.59 12.82
CA LEU A 29 -6.22 5.91 13.60
C LEU A 29 -6.50 7.02 14.62
N ASN A 30 -7.28 8.04 14.26
CA ASN A 30 -7.71 9.07 15.20
C ASN A 30 -8.53 8.49 16.37
N ILE A 31 -9.45 7.55 16.10
CA ILE A 31 -10.21 6.86 17.15
C ILE A 31 -9.27 6.03 18.05
N ILE A 32 -8.28 5.35 17.46
CA ILE A 32 -7.29 4.57 18.21
C ILE A 32 -6.43 5.48 19.10
N GLU A 33 -6.01 6.64 18.61
CA GLU A 33 -5.24 7.61 19.39
C GLU A 33 -6.03 8.13 20.60
N GLU A 34 -7.31 8.47 20.40
CA GLU A 34 -8.19 8.88 21.50
C GLU A 34 -8.38 7.76 22.53
N ALA A 35 -8.59 6.53 22.07
CA ALA A 35 -8.69 5.38 22.97
C ALA A 35 -7.38 5.14 23.74
N HIS A 36 -6.23 5.30 23.13
CA HIS A 36 -4.93 5.22 23.83
C HIS A 36 -4.80 6.27 24.92
N ARG A 37 -5.17 7.52 24.65
CA ARG A 37 -5.16 8.60 25.63
C ARG A 37 -5.99 8.26 26.87
N GLU A 38 -7.18 7.67 26.68
CA GLU A 38 -8.10 7.38 27.77
C GLU A 38 -7.76 6.11 28.54
N ILE A 39 -7.36 5.05 27.81
CA ILE A 39 -7.25 3.70 28.39
C ILE A 39 -5.80 3.37 28.78
N LYS A 40 -4.82 3.91 28.06
CA LYS A 40 -3.41 3.53 28.23
C LYS A 40 -2.47 4.73 28.12
N PRO A 41 -2.52 5.69 29.05
CA PRO A 41 -1.52 6.73 29.12
C PRO A 41 -0.12 6.14 29.43
N LEU A 42 0.92 6.83 29.01
CA LEU A 42 2.31 6.38 29.09
C LEU A 42 3.19 7.36 29.93
N PRO A 43 2.87 7.62 31.20
CA PRO A 43 3.54 8.68 31.98
C PRO A 43 5.03 8.44 32.15
N TYR A 44 5.46 7.19 32.35
CA TYR A 44 6.88 6.86 32.46
C TYR A 44 7.66 7.15 31.18
N VAL A 45 7.07 6.78 30.00
CA VAL A 45 7.68 7.04 28.70
C VAL A 45 7.66 8.54 28.40
N SER A 46 6.58 9.22 28.74
CA SER A 46 6.41 10.66 28.55
C SER A 46 7.50 11.50 29.22
N ALA A 47 8.02 11.03 30.36
CA ALA A 47 9.10 11.71 31.04
C ALA A 47 10.44 11.82 30.26
N PHE A 48 10.59 11.01 29.21
CA PHE A 48 11.80 11.02 28.35
C PHE A 48 11.57 11.78 27.02
N PHE A 49 10.36 12.29 26.77
CA PHE A 49 10.08 13.06 25.57
C PHE A 49 10.10 14.56 25.86
N GLU A 50 10.76 15.30 24.94
CA GLU A 50 10.86 16.76 25.01
C GLU A 50 9.47 17.39 25.06
N ASP A 51 9.28 18.37 25.93
CA ASP A 51 8.09 19.15 26.19
C ASP A 51 6.96 18.43 26.97
N CYS A 52 6.98 17.10 27.14
CA CYS A 52 5.96 16.41 27.93
C CYS A 52 5.94 16.86 29.39
N MET A 53 7.12 17.04 30.02
CA MET A 53 7.23 17.48 31.41
C MET A 53 6.82 18.94 31.56
N GLU A 54 7.24 19.80 30.64
CA GLU A 54 6.95 21.23 30.63
C GLU A 54 5.46 21.50 30.38
N SER A 55 4.86 20.76 29.49
CA SER A 55 3.42 20.89 29.17
C SER A 55 2.51 20.23 30.20
N GLY A 56 3.06 19.31 31.02
CA GLY A 56 2.29 18.49 31.95
C GLY A 56 1.30 17.55 31.26
N LYS A 57 1.57 17.20 30.00
CA LYS A 57 0.74 16.31 29.20
C LYS A 57 1.47 15.02 28.86
N ASP A 58 0.70 13.92 28.83
CA ASP A 58 1.21 12.63 28.38
C ASP A 58 1.52 12.65 26.87
N LEU A 59 2.43 11.79 26.45
CA LEU A 59 2.77 11.57 25.05
C LEU A 59 1.52 11.26 24.20
N THR A 60 0.57 10.50 24.75
CA THR A 60 -0.68 10.15 24.11
C THR A 60 -1.68 11.30 24.02
N GLU A 61 -1.45 12.37 24.81
CA GLU A 61 -2.25 13.62 24.77
C GLU A 61 -1.63 14.72 23.91
N GLY A 62 -0.53 14.43 23.25
CA GLY A 62 0.19 15.42 22.46
C GLY A 62 1.12 16.30 23.30
N GLY A 63 1.66 15.77 24.42
CA GLY A 63 2.61 16.49 25.27
C GLY A 63 3.98 16.67 24.64
N ALA A 64 4.37 15.82 23.69
CA ALA A 64 5.65 15.91 23.03
C ALA A 64 5.72 17.10 22.05
N LYS A 65 6.94 17.55 21.75
CA LYS A 65 7.22 18.62 20.79
C LYS A 65 6.73 18.29 19.38
N TYR A 66 6.83 17.04 18.98
CA TYR A 66 6.41 16.53 17.68
C TYR A 66 5.45 15.36 17.87
N ASN A 67 4.22 15.50 17.36
CA ASN A 67 3.13 14.56 17.57
C ASN A 67 2.65 13.93 16.24
N GLY A 68 3.58 13.48 15.42
CA GLY A 68 3.26 12.86 14.13
C GLY A 68 2.58 11.50 14.27
N THR A 69 1.72 11.16 13.31
CA THR A 69 1.16 9.82 13.12
C THR A 69 1.67 9.27 11.80
N GLY A 70 2.42 8.17 11.85
CA GLY A 70 3.13 7.62 10.69
C GLY A 70 2.53 6.30 10.20
N PRO A 71 1.43 6.30 9.45
CA PRO A 71 0.93 5.09 8.83
C PRO A 71 1.92 4.56 7.79
N GLN A 72 2.12 3.24 7.80
CA GLN A 72 3.02 2.57 6.89
C GLN A 72 2.22 1.82 5.84
N ALA A 73 2.57 2.01 4.55
CA ALA A 73 2.04 1.16 3.50
C ALA A 73 2.70 -0.23 3.57
N SER A 74 2.08 -1.23 2.94
CA SER A 74 2.66 -2.56 2.72
C SER A 74 2.14 -3.12 1.40
N GLY A 75 2.97 -3.88 0.70
CA GLY A 75 2.60 -4.48 -0.58
C GLY A 75 2.70 -3.53 -1.79
N MET A 76 3.40 -2.41 -1.68
CA MET A 76 3.49 -1.41 -2.75
C MET A 76 4.17 -1.96 -4.01
N ALA A 77 5.26 -2.75 -3.87
CA ALA A 77 5.93 -3.35 -5.01
C ALA A 77 5.03 -4.40 -5.70
N THR A 78 4.34 -5.25 -4.95
CA THR A 78 3.33 -6.17 -5.52
C THR A 78 2.30 -5.40 -6.36
N CYS A 79 1.78 -4.31 -5.85
CA CYS A 79 0.78 -3.49 -6.55
C CYS A 79 1.36 -2.81 -7.80
N ALA A 80 2.64 -2.39 -7.77
CA ALA A 80 3.33 -1.85 -8.95
C ALA A 80 3.46 -2.92 -10.04
N ASP A 81 3.83 -4.15 -9.67
CA ASP A 81 3.93 -5.29 -10.57
C ASP A 81 2.57 -5.68 -11.17
N GLU A 82 1.50 -5.61 -10.36
CA GLU A 82 0.13 -5.80 -10.85
C GLU A 82 -0.25 -4.78 -11.92
N LEU A 83 0.02 -3.49 -11.65
CA LEU A 83 -0.28 -2.41 -12.59
C LEU A 83 0.59 -2.51 -13.85
N SER A 84 1.86 -2.87 -13.71
CA SER A 84 2.78 -3.11 -14.82
C SER A 84 2.28 -4.25 -15.71
N THR A 85 1.91 -5.38 -15.12
CA THR A 85 1.33 -6.54 -15.84
C THR A 85 0.06 -6.16 -16.58
N ILE A 86 -0.86 -5.45 -15.93
CA ILE A 86 -2.11 -4.98 -16.57
C ILE A 86 -1.79 -4.04 -17.73
N LYS A 87 -0.96 -3.04 -17.49
CA LYS A 87 -0.58 -2.06 -18.52
C LYS A 87 0.01 -2.73 -19.74
N GLN A 88 1.03 -3.56 -19.53
CA GLN A 88 1.77 -4.21 -20.61
C GLN A 88 0.89 -5.22 -21.36
N LEU A 89 0.31 -6.19 -20.66
CA LEU A 89 -0.32 -7.34 -21.32
C LEU A 89 -1.72 -7.03 -21.86
N VAL A 90 -2.48 -6.14 -21.18
CA VAL A 90 -3.86 -5.83 -21.57
C VAL A 90 -3.93 -4.61 -22.49
N PHE A 91 -3.24 -3.51 -22.17
CA PHE A 91 -3.39 -2.24 -22.88
C PHE A 91 -2.36 -2.05 -24.00
N ASP A 92 -1.07 -2.25 -23.71
CA ASP A 92 -0.01 -1.95 -24.67
C ASP A 92 0.16 -3.08 -25.70
N GLU A 93 0.39 -4.31 -25.27
CA GLU A 93 0.65 -5.46 -26.14
C GLU A 93 -0.62 -6.20 -26.58
N LYS A 94 -1.72 -6.06 -25.84
CA LYS A 94 -3.01 -6.72 -26.10
C LYS A 94 -2.90 -8.23 -26.28
N LYS A 95 -2.02 -8.85 -25.46
CA LYS A 95 -1.78 -10.30 -25.46
C LYS A 95 -2.85 -11.10 -24.74
N VAL A 96 -3.54 -10.46 -23.81
CA VAL A 96 -4.59 -11.04 -22.97
C VAL A 96 -5.70 -10.02 -22.77
N THR A 97 -6.93 -10.47 -22.68
CA THR A 97 -8.04 -9.60 -22.28
C THR A 97 -8.06 -9.41 -20.77
N GLY A 98 -8.63 -8.30 -20.30
CA GLY A 98 -8.82 -8.08 -18.88
C GLY A 98 -9.65 -9.18 -18.21
N ALA A 99 -10.67 -9.73 -18.91
CA ALA A 99 -11.48 -10.85 -18.42
C ALA A 99 -10.65 -12.12 -18.23
N GLU A 100 -9.82 -12.49 -19.20
CA GLU A 100 -8.95 -13.67 -19.11
C GLU A 100 -7.95 -13.54 -17.95
N LEU A 101 -7.32 -12.37 -17.81
CA LEU A 101 -6.38 -12.12 -16.74
C LEU A 101 -7.05 -12.20 -15.36
N LEU A 102 -8.22 -11.57 -15.18
CA LEU A 102 -8.98 -11.63 -13.94
C LEU A 102 -9.52 -13.04 -13.65
N GLN A 103 -9.85 -13.81 -14.67
CA GLN A 103 -10.29 -15.19 -14.47
C GLN A 103 -9.13 -16.05 -13.95
N ALA A 104 -7.92 -15.91 -14.50
CA ALA A 104 -6.73 -16.61 -14.02
C ALA A 104 -6.46 -16.32 -12.53
N VAL A 105 -6.58 -15.06 -12.12
CA VAL A 105 -6.45 -14.66 -10.71
C VAL A 105 -7.53 -15.29 -9.83
N ARG A 106 -8.81 -15.30 -10.27
CA ARG A 106 -9.92 -15.93 -9.53
C ARG A 106 -9.73 -17.44 -9.36
N ASP A 107 -9.16 -18.09 -10.37
CA ASP A 107 -8.84 -19.51 -10.37
C ASP A 107 -7.53 -19.81 -9.63
N ASN A 108 -6.93 -18.80 -8.96
CA ASN A 108 -5.63 -18.94 -8.30
C ASN A 108 -4.54 -19.47 -9.22
N TRP A 109 -4.60 -19.09 -10.50
CA TRP A 109 -3.73 -19.50 -11.60
C TRP A 109 -3.84 -20.98 -12.02
N GLU A 110 -4.74 -21.75 -11.43
CA GLU A 110 -4.97 -23.16 -11.79
C GLU A 110 -5.61 -23.25 -13.17
N GLY A 111 -5.03 -24.06 -14.06
CA GLY A 111 -5.46 -24.19 -15.47
C GLY A 111 -5.00 -23.06 -16.39
N HIS A 112 -4.21 -22.10 -15.88
CA HIS A 112 -3.70 -20.95 -16.63
C HIS A 112 -2.16 -20.94 -16.72
N GLU A 113 -1.52 -22.11 -16.80
CA GLU A 113 -0.07 -22.29 -16.67
C GLU A 113 0.75 -21.46 -17.67
N LYS A 114 0.24 -21.30 -18.90
CA LYS A 114 0.92 -20.49 -19.94
C LYS A 114 0.92 -19.00 -19.59
N LEU A 115 -0.21 -18.48 -19.11
CA LEU A 115 -0.35 -17.09 -18.70
C LEU A 115 0.46 -16.85 -17.42
N TYR A 116 0.39 -17.78 -16.47
CA TYR A 116 1.21 -17.76 -15.25
C TYR A 116 2.71 -17.70 -15.56
N ALA A 117 3.19 -18.56 -16.46
CA ALA A 117 4.58 -18.56 -16.88
C ALA A 117 4.98 -17.27 -17.61
N LEU A 118 4.07 -16.65 -18.37
CA LEU A 118 4.31 -15.37 -19.03
C LEU A 118 4.46 -14.25 -18.00
N VAL A 119 3.53 -14.14 -17.08
CA VAL A 119 3.51 -13.10 -16.04
C VAL A 119 4.77 -13.16 -15.16
N ASN A 120 5.21 -14.37 -14.80
CA ASN A 120 6.42 -14.58 -13.99
C ASN A 120 7.74 -14.62 -14.81
N SER A 121 7.69 -14.21 -16.05
CA SER A 121 8.89 -14.24 -16.91
C SER A 121 9.54 -12.85 -17.01
N SER A 122 10.84 -12.83 -17.32
CA SER A 122 11.57 -11.59 -17.63
C SER A 122 11.07 -10.83 -18.87
N LYS A 123 9.97 -11.25 -19.49
CA LYS A 123 9.31 -10.56 -20.60
C LYS A 123 8.26 -9.54 -20.11
N VAL A 124 7.89 -9.64 -18.85
CA VAL A 124 7.00 -8.68 -18.18
C VAL A 124 7.88 -7.77 -17.34
N HIS A 125 7.58 -6.49 -17.37
CA HIS A 125 8.30 -5.48 -16.60
C HIS A 125 7.90 -5.57 -15.13
N HIS A 126 8.89 -5.78 -14.25
CA HIS A 126 8.69 -5.86 -12.80
C HIS A 126 9.52 -4.80 -12.08
N TYR A 127 8.98 -4.29 -10.99
CA TYR A 127 9.61 -3.29 -10.14
C TYR A 127 10.92 -3.80 -9.51
N GLY A 128 11.90 -2.91 -9.44
CA GLY A 128 13.17 -3.18 -8.77
C GLY A 128 14.24 -3.79 -9.67
N ASN A 129 14.01 -3.83 -10.98
CA ASN A 129 14.96 -4.33 -11.98
C ASN A 129 15.62 -3.21 -12.80
N ASP A 130 15.69 -1.97 -12.26
CA ASP A 130 16.18 -0.78 -12.97
C ASP A 130 15.40 -0.53 -14.27
N ASP A 131 14.08 -0.62 -14.18
CA ASP A 131 13.14 -0.55 -15.30
C ASP A 131 12.10 0.55 -15.06
N ASP A 132 12.30 1.69 -15.73
CA ASP A 132 11.44 2.86 -15.61
C ASP A 132 9.94 2.54 -15.86
N TYR A 133 9.62 1.52 -16.65
CA TYR A 133 8.24 1.14 -16.95
C TYR A 133 7.47 0.72 -15.69
N ALA A 134 8.08 -0.07 -14.82
CA ALA A 134 7.49 -0.53 -13.57
C ALA A 134 7.76 0.46 -12.40
N ASP A 135 8.94 1.09 -12.39
CA ASP A 135 9.35 2.01 -11.33
C ASP A 135 8.49 3.28 -11.30
N GLU A 136 8.08 3.80 -12.46
CA GLU A 136 7.15 4.94 -12.54
C GLU A 136 5.76 4.61 -11.98
N LEU A 137 5.30 3.36 -12.08
CA LEU A 137 4.04 2.91 -11.48
C LEU A 137 4.15 2.85 -9.95
N PHE A 138 5.28 2.41 -9.42
CA PHE A 138 5.55 2.46 -7.99
C PHE A 138 5.53 3.91 -7.47
N LYS A 139 6.22 4.82 -8.16
CA LYS A 139 6.21 6.26 -7.81
C LYS A 139 4.79 6.83 -7.83
N TYR A 140 4.03 6.54 -8.88
CA TYR A 140 2.64 6.99 -8.99
C TYR A 140 1.79 6.57 -7.78
N MET A 141 1.86 5.29 -7.40
CA MET A 141 1.10 4.79 -6.27
C MET A 141 1.55 5.39 -4.94
N PHE A 142 2.86 5.56 -4.76
CA PHE A 142 3.40 6.21 -3.58
C PHE A 142 2.95 7.67 -3.48
N GLU A 143 2.92 8.39 -4.59
CA GLU A 143 2.40 9.75 -4.67
C GLU A 143 0.89 9.81 -4.35
N CYS A 144 0.09 8.87 -4.86
CA CYS A 144 -1.33 8.75 -4.50
C CYS A 144 -1.49 8.54 -2.99
N TYR A 145 -0.76 7.60 -2.41
CA TYR A 145 -0.77 7.33 -0.97
C TYR A 145 -0.39 8.57 -0.16
N CYS A 146 0.71 9.23 -0.50
CA CYS A 146 1.15 10.45 0.16
C CYS A 146 0.16 11.60 0.03
N ARG A 147 -0.37 11.83 -1.16
CA ARG A 147 -1.30 12.94 -1.47
C ARG A 147 -2.56 12.88 -0.60
N HIS A 148 -3.08 11.68 -0.37
CA HIS A 148 -4.30 11.49 0.41
C HIS A 148 -4.09 11.44 1.93
N ILE A 149 -2.85 11.44 2.42
CA ILE A 149 -2.54 11.32 3.85
C ILE A 149 -1.79 12.54 4.39
N SER A 150 -0.78 13.03 3.65
CA SER A 150 0.14 14.04 4.15
C SER A 150 -0.56 15.30 4.61
N GLY A 151 -0.16 15.78 5.79
CA GLY A 151 -0.62 17.05 6.35
C GLY A 151 -2.02 17.01 6.96
N ARG A 152 -2.71 15.88 6.96
CA ARG A 152 -3.96 15.75 7.73
C ARG A 152 -3.68 15.88 9.21
N GLU A 153 -4.54 16.57 9.92
CA GLU A 153 -4.41 16.71 11.37
C GLU A 153 -4.75 15.39 12.09
N ASN A 154 -3.97 15.07 13.11
CA ASN A 154 -4.25 13.99 14.04
C ASN A 154 -4.86 14.52 15.36
N THR A 155 -5.26 13.64 16.28
CA THR A 155 -5.91 14.02 17.54
C THR A 155 -4.95 14.60 18.59
N ARG A 156 -3.62 14.51 18.35
CA ARG A 156 -2.57 14.93 19.29
C ARG A 156 -1.96 16.29 18.93
N GLY A 157 -2.56 17.05 18.01
CA GLY A 157 -2.07 18.37 17.58
C GLY A 157 -0.88 18.32 16.60
N GLY A 158 -0.67 17.18 15.96
CA GLY A 158 0.30 17.00 14.89
C GLY A 158 -0.39 16.62 13.57
N HIS A 159 0.40 16.05 12.65
CA HIS A 159 -0.08 15.68 11.32
C HIS A 159 0.25 14.22 10.99
N PHE A 160 -0.53 13.66 10.05
CA PHE A 160 -0.19 12.40 9.43
C PHE A 160 1.01 12.55 8.50
N SER A 161 1.97 11.63 8.63
CA SER A 161 3.18 11.56 7.83
C SER A 161 3.32 10.14 7.29
N PRO A 162 2.86 9.89 6.05
CA PRO A 162 2.89 8.54 5.48
C PRO A 162 4.34 8.09 5.28
N GLY A 163 4.56 6.79 5.46
CA GLY A 163 5.86 6.16 5.27
C GLY A 163 5.76 4.88 4.45
N VAL A 164 6.89 4.53 3.87
CA VAL A 164 7.12 3.23 3.22
C VAL A 164 8.39 2.67 3.82
N SER A 165 8.29 1.65 4.61
CA SER A 165 9.44 0.94 5.16
C SER A 165 9.19 -0.56 5.14
N SER A 166 10.23 -1.32 4.90
CA SER A 166 10.14 -2.78 4.88
C SER A 166 9.67 -3.30 6.23
N VAL A 167 8.63 -4.10 6.20
CA VAL A 167 8.02 -4.71 7.39
C VAL A 167 7.73 -6.19 7.15
N ASN A 168 8.02 -7.04 8.11
CA ASN A 168 7.75 -8.47 8.01
C ASN A 168 6.27 -8.85 8.20
N ALA A 169 5.38 -7.87 8.40
CA ALA A 169 3.94 -8.08 8.40
C ALA A 169 3.38 -8.54 7.04
N ASN A 170 4.15 -8.36 5.96
CA ASN A 170 3.82 -8.77 4.60
C ASN A 170 3.44 -10.26 4.50
N VAL A 171 4.06 -11.13 5.28
CA VAL A 171 3.76 -12.56 5.33
C VAL A 171 2.34 -12.78 5.88
N ALA A 172 2.03 -12.19 7.04
CA ALA A 172 0.72 -12.31 7.68
C ALA A 172 -0.39 -11.66 6.84
N MET A 173 -0.10 -10.56 6.17
CA MET A 173 -1.02 -9.90 5.25
C MET A 173 -1.27 -10.76 4.01
N GLY A 174 -0.22 -11.34 3.42
CA GLY A 174 -0.32 -12.24 2.27
C GLY A 174 -1.17 -13.47 2.54
N LEU A 175 -1.06 -14.07 3.73
CA LEU A 175 -1.90 -15.20 4.15
C LEU A 175 -3.41 -14.91 4.04
N ASN A 176 -3.80 -13.65 4.21
CA ASN A 176 -5.20 -13.21 4.14
C ASN A 176 -5.57 -12.55 2.80
N THR A 177 -4.67 -12.57 1.82
CA THR A 177 -4.87 -11.94 0.52
C THR A 177 -5.06 -12.99 -0.56
N ASN A 178 -6.03 -12.76 -1.46
CA ASN A 178 -6.24 -13.62 -2.62
C ASN A 178 -5.08 -13.51 -3.61
N ALA A 179 -5.07 -14.36 -4.64
CA ALA A 179 -4.12 -14.27 -5.73
C ALA A 179 -4.13 -12.87 -6.39
N SER A 180 -3.01 -12.46 -6.94
CA SER A 180 -2.83 -11.16 -7.59
C SER A 180 -2.35 -11.30 -9.04
N VAL A 181 -2.45 -10.19 -9.77
CA VAL A 181 -2.24 -10.14 -11.22
C VAL A 181 -0.77 -10.32 -11.61
N ASP A 182 0.15 -10.00 -10.70
CA ASP A 182 1.60 -10.20 -10.83
C ASP A 182 2.04 -11.69 -10.79
N GLY A 183 1.12 -12.62 -10.62
CA GLY A 183 1.41 -14.06 -10.56
C GLY A 183 1.47 -14.61 -9.14
N ARG A 184 1.37 -13.79 -8.10
CA ARG A 184 1.32 -14.25 -6.71
C ARG A 184 0.06 -15.09 -6.48
N LYS A 185 0.20 -16.26 -5.84
CA LYS A 185 -0.93 -17.12 -5.47
C LYS A 185 -1.54 -16.72 -4.14
N LYS A 186 -2.77 -17.14 -3.91
CA LYS A 186 -3.49 -16.93 -2.65
C LYS A 186 -2.67 -17.48 -1.47
N GLY A 187 -2.50 -16.66 -0.45
CA GLY A 187 -1.80 -17.02 0.78
C GLY A 187 -0.28 -16.85 0.73
N GLU A 188 0.31 -16.57 -0.44
CA GLU A 188 1.72 -16.19 -0.53
C GLU A 188 1.94 -14.78 0.02
N ALA A 189 3.14 -14.50 0.53
CA ALA A 189 3.48 -13.17 1.04
C ALA A 189 3.31 -12.11 -0.06
N ILE A 190 2.81 -10.93 0.31
CA ILE A 190 2.93 -9.72 -0.52
C ILE A 190 4.34 -9.15 -0.37
N SER A 191 4.72 -8.15 -1.18
CA SER A 191 6.00 -7.46 -0.97
C SER A 191 6.10 -6.87 0.44
N ASP A 192 7.32 -6.83 0.98
CA ASP A 192 7.60 -6.22 2.29
C ASP A 192 7.43 -4.69 2.30
N ASN A 193 7.08 -4.14 1.20
CA ASN A 193 6.78 -2.78 0.80
C ASN A 193 7.68 -2.27 -0.34
N MET A 194 8.95 -1.98 -0.08
CA MET A 194 9.89 -1.43 -1.06
C MET A 194 10.74 -2.51 -1.75
N GLY A 195 10.84 -3.70 -1.16
CA GLY A 195 11.61 -4.79 -1.74
C GLY A 195 10.93 -5.36 -3.00
N PRO A 196 11.69 -5.60 -4.08
CA PRO A 196 11.16 -6.27 -5.26
C PRO A 196 10.72 -7.70 -4.95
N VAL A 197 9.76 -8.21 -5.73
CA VAL A 197 9.21 -9.57 -5.57
C VAL A 197 9.70 -10.49 -6.68
N HIS A 198 9.97 -9.95 -7.86
CA HIS A 198 10.37 -10.68 -9.08
C HIS A 198 11.81 -10.39 -9.48
#